data_0ca06c0c46c77822d3d60e7bb599f86c
#
_entry.id   0ca06c0c46c77822d3d60e7bb599f86c
#
_cell.length_a   1.000
_cell.length_b   1.000
_cell.length_c   1.000
_cell.angle_alpha   90.00
_cell.angle_beta   90.00
_cell.angle_gamma   90.00
#
_symmetry.space_group_name_H-M   'P 1'
#
loop_
_entity.id
_entity.type
_entity.pdbx_description
1 polymer ?
#
loop_
_entity_poly.entity_id
_entity_poly.type
_entity_poly.pdbx_seq_one_letter_code
_entity_poly.pdbx_strand_id
1 'polypeptide(L)'
;FEITNFSNNLCYSGKVLSTKSQGAFGELWSSIKTVNVNGKRERENQINLVEAEAIVDTVVKCCQNPLYRNMSMGVISLLGDEQGEVIKDLLEKKLGQDKIRERNILCGTPYTFQGEERDVIFLSMVISNNIKFATLTKDSDVRRFNIACSRAKKQMWLFHSVELEDMSKDCIRYKLLDYCKNFKIINKKGNIKIA
;
A
#
# COMPACT_ATOMS: atom_id res chain seq x y z
N PHE A 1 8.02 0.67 12.62
CA PHE A 1 7.30 0.34 13.87
C PHE A 1 5.81 0.12 13.62
N GLU A 2 5.16 1.03 12.94
CA GLU A 2 3.71 1.08 12.80
C GLU A 2 3.20 0.17 11.67
N ILE A 3 3.90 0.13 10.56
CA ILE A 3 3.59 -0.72 9.40
C ILE A 3 3.76 -2.22 9.78
N THR A 4 4.78 -2.52 10.58
CA THR A 4 5.08 -3.88 11.04
C THR A 4 4.06 -4.37 12.07
N ASN A 5 3.38 -3.47 12.79
CA ASN A 5 2.35 -3.85 13.78
C ASN A 5 1.12 -4.49 13.15
N PHE A 6 0.72 -4.10 11.94
CA PHE A 6 -0.36 -4.80 11.23
C PHE A 6 0.01 -6.27 10.99
N SER A 7 1.20 -6.50 10.45
CA SER A 7 1.72 -7.85 10.22
C SER A 7 1.85 -8.65 11.51
N ASN A 8 2.31 -8.02 12.59
CA ASN A 8 2.47 -8.66 13.89
C ASN A 8 1.13 -9.03 14.54
N ASN A 9 0.14 -8.15 14.44
CA ASN A 9 -1.18 -8.41 15.02
C ASN A 9 -1.95 -9.51 14.28
N LEU A 10 -1.77 -9.61 12.96
CA LEU A 10 -2.48 -10.58 12.12
C LEU A 10 -1.84 -11.97 12.13
N CYS A 11 -0.52 -12.09 12.11
CA CYS A 11 0.16 -13.36 11.91
C CYS A 11 0.90 -13.88 13.13
N TYR A 12 1.29 -13.01 14.05
CA TYR A 12 2.17 -13.38 15.17
C TYR A 12 1.59 -13.07 16.55
N SER A 13 0.30 -12.71 16.64
CA SER A 13 -0.37 -12.39 17.91
C SER A 13 0.45 -11.40 18.77
N GLY A 14 1.10 -10.42 18.14
CA GLY A 14 1.88 -9.41 18.84
C GLY A 14 3.29 -9.83 19.31
N LYS A 15 3.78 -11.00 18.94
CA LYS A 15 5.03 -11.56 19.46
C LYS A 15 6.33 -11.11 18.77
N VAL A 16 6.24 -10.43 17.64
CA VAL A 16 7.43 -9.94 16.93
C VAL A 16 7.75 -8.51 17.36
N LEU A 17 8.84 -8.33 18.08
CA LEU A 17 9.36 -7.01 18.43
C LEU A 17 10.06 -6.41 17.20
N SER A 18 9.53 -5.32 16.68
CA SER A 18 10.20 -4.56 15.62
C SER A 18 11.32 -3.72 16.22
N THR A 19 12.54 -3.91 15.72
CA THR A 19 13.74 -3.17 16.13
C THR A 19 13.93 -1.85 15.36
N LYS A 20 13.02 -1.49 14.44
CA LYS A 20 13.14 -0.26 13.64
C LYS A 20 12.80 0.97 14.48
N SER A 21 13.78 1.81 14.72
CA SER A 21 13.61 3.11 15.36
C SER A 21 12.74 4.05 14.53
N GLN A 22 11.97 4.91 15.20
CA GLN A 22 11.26 6.03 14.57
C GLN A 22 12.29 6.89 13.83
N GLY A 23 12.20 6.95 12.50
CA GLY A 23 13.03 7.82 11.68
C GLY A 23 12.81 9.29 12.03
N ALA A 24 13.85 10.10 11.89
CA ALA A 24 13.91 11.53 12.19
C ALA A 24 13.07 12.44 11.25
N PHE A 25 11.94 11.96 10.75
CA PHE A 25 11.02 12.74 9.95
C PHE A 25 9.98 13.39 10.86
N GLY A 26 9.92 14.73 10.84
CA GLY A 26 9.11 15.53 11.75
C GLY A 26 7.59 15.30 11.67
N GLU A 27 6.82 16.09 12.41
CA GLU A 27 5.35 15.98 12.64
C GLU A 27 4.45 15.89 11.38
N LEU A 28 4.97 16.13 10.17
CA LEU A 28 4.26 16.10 8.89
C LEU A 28 4.33 14.74 8.17
N TRP A 29 5.04 13.76 8.73
CA TRP A 29 5.23 12.45 8.10
C TRP A 29 4.31 11.40 8.71
N SER A 30 3.25 11.01 7.96
CA SER A 30 2.48 9.83 8.30
C SER A 30 3.10 8.59 7.65
N SER A 31 3.41 7.56 8.44
CA SER A 31 3.93 6.28 7.93
C SER A 31 2.87 5.45 7.20
N ILE A 32 1.58 5.70 7.45
CA ILE A 32 0.47 5.06 6.74
C ILE A 32 -0.47 6.14 6.22
N LYS A 33 -0.87 5.99 4.95
CA LYS A 33 -1.85 6.85 4.28
C LYS A 33 -2.86 6.02 3.51
N THR A 34 -4.12 6.47 3.48
CA THR A 34 -5.19 5.88 2.67
C THR A 34 -5.69 6.89 1.65
N VAL A 35 -6.00 6.40 0.46
CA VAL A 35 -6.55 7.19 -0.64
C VAL A 35 -7.75 6.44 -1.22
N ASN A 36 -8.95 6.97 -1.00
CA ASN A 36 -10.14 6.50 -1.70
C ASN A 36 -10.21 7.16 -3.08
N VAL A 37 -10.24 6.37 -4.13
CA VAL A 37 -10.25 6.87 -5.52
C VAL A 37 -11.60 6.69 -6.22
N ASN A 38 -12.54 5.99 -5.59
CA ASN A 38 -13.87 5.74 -6.13
C ASN A 38 -13.86 5.20 -7.58
N GLY A 39 -12.88 4.34 -7.88
CA GLY A 39 -12.71 3.71 -9.19
C GLY A 39 -13.64 2.53 -9.39
N LYS A 40 -13.70 2.03 -10.63
CA LYS A 40 -14.43 0.81 -10.99
C LYS A 40 -13.46 -0.21 -11.55
N ARG A 41 -13.58 -1.46 -11.09
CA ARG A 41 -12.83 -2.57 -11.66
C ARG A 41 -13.45 -2.99 -13.00
N GLU A 42 -12.62 -3.28 -13.99
CA GLU A 42 -13.06 -3.86 -15.27
C GLU A 42 -13.62 -5.27 -15.04
N ARG A 43 -14.59 -5.66 -15.89
CA ARG A 43 -15.27 -6.97 -15.72
C ARG A 43 -14.40 -8.14 -16.15
N GLU A 44 -13.66 -8.00 -17.23
CA GLU A 44 -12.88 -9.06 -17.85
C GLU A 44 -11.48 -9.19 -17.25
N ASN A 45 -10.94 -8.09 -16.74
CA ASN A 45 -9.58 -7.96 -16.24
C ASN A 45 -9.56 -7.60 -14.75
N GLN A 46 -8.43 -7.86 -14.11
CA GLN A 46 -8.21 -7.46 -12.73
C GLN A 46 -7.58 -6.05 -12.68
N ILE A 47 -8.19 -5.10 -13.38
CA ILE A 47 -7.72 -3.73 -13.53
C ILE A 47 -8.75 -2.75 -12.96
N ASN A 48 -8.26 -1.78 -12.21
CA ASN A 48 -8.98 -0.57 -11.80
C ASN A 48 -8.15 0.62 -12.29
N LEU A 49 -8.47 1.11 -13.49
CA LEU A 49 -7.67 2.12 -14.16
C LEU A 49 -7.59 3.43 -13.37
N VAL A 50 -8.70 3.87 -12.77
CA VAL A 50 -8.74 5.08 -11.93
C VAL A 50 -7.78 4.96 -10.75
N GLU A 51 -7.71 3.78 -10.13
CA GLU A 51 -6.79 3.51 -9.02
C GLU A 51 -5.34 3.46 -9.52
N ALA A 52 -5.09 2.85 -10.69
CA ALA A 52 -3.77 2.82 -11.32
C ALA A 52 -3.25 4.24 -11.60
N GLU A 53 -4.07 5.09 -12.22
CA GLU A 53 -3.72 6.47 -12.53
C GLU A 53 -3.45 7.31 -11.27
N ALA A 54 -4.27 7.16 -10.23
CA ALA A 54 -4.07 7.84 -8.95
C ALA A 54 -2.76 7.43 -8.26
N ILE A 55 -2.40 6.15 -8.32
CA ILE A 55 -1.12 5.64 -7.83
C ILE A 55 0.03 6.28 -8.62
N VAL A 56 -0.04 6.22 -9.94
CA VAL A 56 1.00 6.78 -10.83
C VAL A 56 1.21 8.27 -10.56
N ASP A 57 0.13 9.05 -10.47
CA ASP A 57 0.20 10.48 -10.15
C ASP A 57 0.84 10.75 -8.80
N THR A 58 0.53 9.90 -7.81
CA THR A 58 1.13 10.01 -6.48
C THR A 58 2.62 9.67 -6.50
N VAL A 59 3.02 8.61 -7.20
CA VAL A 59 4.44 8.25 -7.37
C VAL A 59 5.21 9.39 -8.05
N VAL A 60 4.65 9.96 -9.13
CA VAL A 60 5.25 11.12 -9.83
C VAL A 60 5.43 12.31 -8.90
N LYS A 61 4.40 12.67 -8.12
CA LYS A 61 4.46 13.73 -7.11
C LYS A 61 5.53 13.44 -6.04
N CYS A 62 5.63 12.20 -5.57
CA CYS A 62 6.69 11.80 -4.64
C CYS A 62 8.09 11.93 -5.26
N CYS A 63 8.26 11.60 -6.53
CA CYS A 63 9.53 11.76 -7.23
C CYS A 63 9.97 13.23 -7.34
N GLN A 64 9.02 14.15 -7.42
CA GLN A 64 9.25 15.59 -7.51
C GLN A 64 9.42 16.27 -6.14
N ASN A 65 8.96 15.64 -5.06
CA ASN A 65 8.95 16.23 -3.73
C ASN A 65 10.30 15.99 -3.02
N PRO A 66 11.00 17.03 -2.54
CA PRO A 66 12.28 16.91 -1.81
C PRO A 66 12.23 15.97 -0.59
N LEU A 67 11.07 15.82 0.08
CA LEU A 67 10.91 14.91 1.22
C LEU A 67 11.17 13.44 0.86
N TYR A 68 10.96 13.07 -0.40
CA TYR A 68 11.18 11.71 -0.91
C TYR A 68 12.51 11.56 -1.64
N ARG A 69 13.40 12.55 -1.54
CA ARG A 69 14.72 12.49 -2.21
C ARG A 69 15.47 11.24 -1.77
N ASN A 70 16.01 10.52 -2.74
CA ASN A 70 16.77 9.26 -2.53
C ASN A 70 15.96 8.11 -1.90
N MET A 71 14.62 8.18 -1.89
CA MET A 71 13.79 7.07 -1.44
C MET A 71 13.44 6.14 -2.60
N SER A 72 13.63 4.85 -2.39
CA SER A 72 13.15 3.80 -3.28
C SER A 72 11.63 3.62 -3.14
N MET A 73 10.97 3.22 -4.23
CA MET A 73 9.51 3.10 -4.27
C MET A 73 9.06 1.75 -4.83
N GLY A 74 7.95 1.25 -4.35
CA GLY A 74 7.34 0.02 -4.85
C GLY A 74 5.84 0.14 -4.97
N VAL A 75 5.27 -0.50 -5.99
CA VAL A 75 3.83 -0.60 -6.17
C VAL A 75 3.44 -2.06 -6.16
N ILE A 76 2.52 -2.44 -5.28
CA ILE A 76 2.07 -3.83 -5.12
C ILE A 76 0.58 -3.92 -5.39
N SER A 77 0.21 -4.70 -6.41
CA SER A 77 -1.17 -5.11 -6.64
C SER A 77 -1.58 -6.20 -5.64
N LEU A 78 -2.68 -5.98 -4.94
CA LEU A 78 -3.26 -6.97 -4.02
C LEU A 78 -4.24 -7.94 -4.72
N LEU A 79 -4.47 -7.74 -6.03
CA LEU A 79 -5.32 -8.62 -6.86
C LEU A 79 -4.73 -8.73 -8.27
N GLY A 80 -4.19 -9.91 -8.59
CA GLY A 80 -3.66 -10.22 -9.92
C GLY A 80 -2.41 -9.44 -10.33
N ASP A 81 -1.85 -9.79 -11.47
CA ASP A 81 -0.64 -9.17 -12.03
C ASP A 81 -0.96 -7.98 -12.92
N GLU A 82 -2.11 -8.02 -13.62
CA GLU A 82 -2.53 -7.06 -14.66
C GLU A 82 -2.51 -5.60 -14.16
N GLN A 83 -3.00 -5.36 -12.95
CA GLN A 83 -2.96 -4.02 -12.34
C GLN A 83 -1.51 -3.50 -12.18
N GLY A 84 -0.61 -4.37 -11.76
CA GLY A 84 0.81 -4.03 -11.61
C GLY A 84 1.47 -3.71 -12.96
N GLU A 85 1.13 -4.44 -14.01
CA GLU A 85 1.63 -4.21 -15.38
C GLU A 85 1.13 -2.88 -15.94
N VAL A 86 -0.17 -2.59 -15.81
CA VAL A 86 -0.74 -1.30 -16.23
C VAL A 86 -0.07 -0.12 -15.51
N ILE A 87 0.14 -0.24 -14.19
CA ILE A 87 0.81 0.81 -13.43
C ILE A 87 2.25 0.99 -13.90
N LYS A 88 2.97 -0.10 -14.16
CA LYS A 88 4.34 -0.06 -14.69
C LYS A 88 4.41 0.68 -16.02
N ASP A 89 3.54 0.33 -16.97
CA ASP A 89 3.47 0.97 -18.29
C ASP A 89 3.16 2.46 -18.19
N LEU A 90 2.23 2.85 -17.31
CA LEU A 90 1.90 4.25 -17.07
C LEU A 90 3.07 5.03 -16.43
N LEU A 91 3.81 4.41 -15.50
CA LEU A 91 5.00 5.01 -14.91
C LEU A 91 6.12 5.18 -15.93
N GLU A 92 6.35 4.19 -16.80
CA GLU A 92 7.33 4.28 -17.89
C GLU A 92 7.02 5.44 -18.84
N LYS A 93 5.75 5.62 -19.20
CA LYS A 93 5.29 6.75 -20.02
C LYS A 93 5.46 8.10 -19.35
N LYS A 94 5.23 8.22 -18.04
CA LYS A 94 5.25 9.51 -17.31
C LYS A 94 6.64 9.90 -16.78
N LEU A 95 7.43 8.95 -16.32
CA LEU A 95 8.74 9.20 -15.69
C LEU A 95 9.92 8.89 -16.59
N GLY A 96 9.75 7.96 -17.54
CA GLY A 96 10.84 7.38 -18.30
C GLY A 96 11.67 6.37 -17.51
N GLN A 97 12.37 5.50 -18.22
CA GLN A 97 13.11 4.39 -17.63
C GLN A 97 14.28 4.84 -16.73
N ASP A 98 14.90 5.97 -17.05
CA ASP A 98 16.02 6.50 -16.26
C ASP A 98 15.58 6.89 -14.86
N LYS A 99 14.44 7.57 -14.74
CA LYS A 99 13.89 7.95 -13.43
C LYS A 99 13.41 6.74 -12.63
N ILE A 100 12.85 5.73 -13.29
CA ILE A 100 12.45 4.47 -12.66
C ILE A 100 13.67 3.77 -12.08
N ARG A 101 14.78 3.70 -12.81
CA ARG A 101 16.04 3.12 -12.32
C ARG A 101 16.64 3.94 -11.18
N GLU A 102 16.73 5.27 -11.34
CA GLU A 102 17.26 6.18 -10.32
C GLU A 102 16.53 6.02 -8.97
N ARG A 103 15.20 5.89 -9.02
CA ARG A 103 14.35 5.77 -7.83
C ARG A 103 14.12 4.33 -7.38
N ASN A 104 14.75 3.36 -8.06
CA ASN A 104 14.59 1.93 -7.81
C ASN A 104 13.10 1.54 -7.66
N ILE A 105 12.27 1.98 -8.67
CA ILE A 105 10.83 1.71 -8.67
C ILE A 105 10.60 0.28 -9.14
N LEU A 106 9.85 -0.48 -8.36
CA LEU A 106 9.43 -1.84 -8.69
C LEU A 106 7.89 -1.92 -8.65
N CYS A 107 7.29 -2.56 -9.65
CA CYS A 107 5.86 -2.84 -9.71
C CYS A 107 5.63 -4.35 -9.80
N GLY A 108 4.57 -4.84 -9.15
CA GLY A 108 4.21 -6.26 -9.23
C GLY A 108 3.22 -6.69 -8.16
N THR A 109 3.26 -7.96 -7.81
CA THR A 109 2.44 -8.58 -6.76
C THR A 109 3.24 -8.76 -5.46
N PRO A 110 2.62 -9.19 -4.37
CA PRO A 110 3.35 -9.52 -3.15
C PRO A 110 4.49 -10.54 -3.37
N TYR A 111 4.32 -11.47 -4.31
CA TYR A 111 5.35 -12.46 -4.63
C TYR A 111 6.56 -11.87 -5.34
N THR A 112 6.35 -10.88 -6.22
CA THR A 112 7.44 -10.11 -6.86
C THR A 112 8.33 -9.42 -5.82
N PHE A 113 7.75 -9.06 -4.68
CA PHE A 113 8.43 -8.39 -3.57
C PHE A 113 8.98 -9.35 -2.51
N GLN A 114 8.97 -10.65 -2.75
CA GLN A 114 9.55 -11.58 -1.80
C GLN A 114 11.07 -11.39 -1.71
N GLY A 115 11.55 -10.98 -0.53
CA GLY A 115 12.96 -10.59 -0.31
C GLY A 115 13.29 -9.13 -0.68
N GLU A 116 12.38 -8.40 -1.31
CA GLU A 116 12.54 -7.01 -1.71
C GLU A 116 11.86 -6.07 -0.72
N GLU A 117 12.48 -4.93 -0.44
CA GLU A 117 11.91 -3.87 0.40
C GLU A 117 12.12 -2.52 -0.28
N ARG A 118 11.21 -1.56 -0.05
CA ARG A 118 11.32 -0.18 -0.53
C ARG A 118 11.06 0.81 0.60
N ASP A 119 11.59 2.01 0.47
CA ASP A 119 11.32 3.07 1.46
C ASP A 119 9.83 3.41 1.50
N VAL A 120 9.20 3.49 0.34
CA VAL A 120 7.77 3.79 0.19
C VAL A 120 7.10 2.69 -0.62
N ILE A 121 6.00 2.15 -0.11
CA ILE A 121 5.16 1.17 -0.80
C ILE A 121 3.78 1.75 -1.05
N PHE A 122 3.29 1.59 -2.28
CA PHE A 122 1.94 1.91 -2.71
C PHE A 122 1.19 0.60 -2.95
N LEU A 123 0.15 0.35 -2.17
CA LEU A 123 -0.70 -0.83 -2.29
C LEU A 123 -1.94 -0.48 -3.12
N SER A 124 -2.20 -1.25 -4.18
CA SER A 124 -3.41 -1.18 -4.97
C SER A 124 -4.36 -2.28 -4.54
N MET A 125 -5.55 -1.93 -4.01
CA MET A 125 -6.54 -2.91 -3.59
C MET A 125 -7.31 -3.51 -4.76
N VAL A 126 -7.46 -2.76 -5.86
CA VAL A 126 -8.07 -3.10 -7.15
C VAL A 126 -9.57 -3.30 -7.09
N ILE A 127 -10.08 -4.00 -6.05
CA ILE A 127 -11.51 -4.29 -5.92
C ILE A 127 -12.37 -3.02 -5.81
N SER A 128 -13.58 -3.12 -6.32
CA SER A 128 -14.62 -2.10 -6.20
C SER A 128 -16.00 -2.76 -6.11
N ASN A 129 -16.99 -2.06 -5.65
CA ASN A 129 -18.33 -2.60 -5.41
C ASN A 129 -19.17 -2.84 -6.68
N ASN A 130 -18.68 -2.43 -7.86
CA ASN A 130 -19.35 -2.69 -9.14
C ASN A 130 -19.27 -4.15 -9.59
N ILE A 131 -18.40 -4.97 -9.01
CA ILE A 131 -18.25 -6.40 -9.30
C ILE A 131 -18.12 -7.16 -7.98
N LYS A 132 -18.90 -8.25 -7.86
CA LYS A 132 -18.79 -9.13 -6.70
C LYS A 132 -17.37 -9.68 -6.56
N PHE A 133 -16.82 -9.62 -5.38
CA PHE A 133 -15.48 -10.13 -5.05
C PHE A 133 -15.55 -11.11 -3.89
N ALA A 134 -14.60 -12.04 -3.85
CA ALA A 134 -14.54 -13.06 -2.82
C ALA A 134 -14.08 -12.49 -1.48
N THR A 135 -14.64 -13.01 -0.39
CA THR A 135 -14.12 -12.79 0.97
C THR A 135 -12.85 -13.61 1.16
N LEU A 136 -11.74 -12.93 1.46
CA LEU A 136 -10.43 -13.56 1.66
C LEU A 136 -10.21 -13.83 3.15
N THR A 137 -10.21 -15.12 3.53
CA THR A 137 -10.08 -15.55 4.94
C THR A 137 -9.03 -16.64 5.14
N LYS A 138 -8.47 -17.19 4.06
CA LYS A 138 -7.51 -18.30 4.13
C LYS A 138 -6.15 -17.81 4.63
N ASP A 139 -5.41 -18.68 5.30
CA ASP A 139 -4.04 -18.39 5.75
C ASP A 139 -3.10 -17.96 4.62
N SER A 140 -3.31 -18.51 3.41
CA SER A 140 -2.56 -18.08 2.22
C SER A 140 -2.82 -16.62 1.85
N ASP A 141 -4.06 -16.15 2.00
CA ASP A 141 -4.42 -14.74 1.77
C ASP A 141 -3.79 -13.85 2.82
N VAL A 142 -3.88 -14.24 4.10
CA VAL A 142 -3.27 -13.52 5.22
C VAL A 142 -1.77 -13.40 5.01
N ARG A 143 -1.09 -14.49 4.64
CA ARG A 143 0.37 -14.47 4.34
C ARG A 143 0.70 -13.52 3.20
N ARG A 144 -0.08 -13.54 2.11
CA ARG A 144 0.13 -12.67 0.95
C ARG A 144 0.02 -11.19 1.32
N PHE A 145 -1.01 -10.80 2.06
CA PHE A 145 -1.19 -9.43 2.54
C PHE A 145 -0.08 -9.03 3.52
N ASN A 146 0.36 -9.95 4.33
CA ASN A 146 1.46 -9.75 5.26
C ASN A 146 2.78 -9.45 4.54
N ILE A 147 3.08 -10.22 3.48
CA ILE A 147 4.23 -9.94 2.62
C ILE A 147 4.13 -8.51 2.09
N ALA A 148 3.01 -8.13 1.48
CA ALA A 148 2.83 -6.80 0.90
C ALA A 148 3.06 -5.67 1.92
N CYS A 149 2.41 -5.75 3.09
CA CYS A 149 2.51 -4.71 4.12
C CYS A 149 3.91 -4.62 4.74
N SER A 150 4.62 -5.76 4.87
CA SER A 150 5.96 -5.77 5.44
C SER A 150 7.06 -5.23 4.54
N ARG A 151 6.78 -4.91 3.27
CA ARG A 151 7.78 -4.41 2.30
C ARG A 151 8.13 -2.94 2.48
N ALA A 152 7.32 -2.16 3.19
CA ALA A 152 7.55 -0.75 3.41
C ALA A 152 8.51 -0.49 4.58
N LYS A 153 9.60 0.24 4.32
CA LYS A 153 10.57 0.65 5.36
C LYS A 153 10.13 1.90 6.12
N LYS A 154 9.55 2.89 5.41
CA LYS A 154 9.27 4.22 5.95
C LYS A 154 7.82 4.62 5.83
N GLN A 155 7.19 4.35 4.67
CA GLN A 155 5.82 4.77 4.40
C GLN A 155 5.06 3.76 3.55
N MET A 156 3.80 3.57 3.87
CA MET A 156 2.86 2.75 3.12
C MET A 156 1.62 3.58 2.76
N TRP A 157 1.23 3.55 1.49
CA TRP A 157 -0.01 4.12 0.98
C TRP A 157 -0.95 2.99 0.58
N LEU A 158 -2.21 3.06 0.97
CA LEU A 158 -3.25 2.14 0.53
C LEU A 158 -4.25 2.88 -0.34
N PHE A 159 -4.32 2.50 -1.62
CA PHE A 159 -5.33 2.96 -2.56
C PHE A 159 -6.48 1.96 -2.59
N HIS A 160 -7.71 2.47 -2.56
CA HIS A 160 -8.91 1.63 -2.53
C HIS A 160 -10.10 2.31 -3.21
N SER A 161 -11.06 1.48 -3.66
CA SER A 161 -12.32 1.90 -4.27
C SER A 161 -13.52 1.21 -3.61
N VAL A 162 -13.36 0.78 -2.36
CA VAL A 162 -14.39 0.14 -1.53
C VAL A 162 -14.41 0.79 -0.16
N GLU A 163 -15.55 0.72 0.52
CA GLU A 163 -15.67 1.10 1.92
C GLU A 163 -15.71 -0.12 2.84
N LEU A 164 -15.62 0.09 4.15
CA LEU A 164 -15.64 -1.00 5.11
C LEU A 164 -16.96 -1.77 5.05
N GLU A 165 -18.05 -1.08 4.79
CA GLU A 165 -19.41 -1.60 4.70
C GLU A 165 -19.59 -2.55 3.50
N ASP A 166 -18.73 -2.45 2.48
CA ASP A 166 -18.75 -3.32 1.30
C ASP A 166 -18.14 -4.71 1.58
N MET A 167 -17.53 -4.91 2.74
CA MET A 167 -16.72 -6.10 3.06
C MET A 167 -17.15 -6.77 4.36
N SER A 168 -16.98 -8.10 4.42
CA SER A 168 -17.07 -8.84 5.69
C SER A 168 -15.90 -8.48 6.62
N LYS A 169 -16.17 -8.33 7.92
CA LYS A 169 -15.17 -8.07 8.96
C LYS A 169 -14.08 -9.14 9.06
N ASP A 170 -14.37 -10.36 8.63
CA ASP A 170 -13.41 -11.46 8.62
C ASP A 170 -12.44 -11.37 7.43
N CYS A 171 -12.79 -10.62 6.40
CA CYS A 171 -11.96 -10.44 5.21
C CYS A 171 -10.66 -9.71 5.54
N ILE A 172 -9.52 -10.24 5.06
CA ILE A 172 -8.22 -9.60 5.27
C ILE A 172 -8.16 -8.18 4.67
N ARG A 173 -8.90 -7.91 3.58
CA ARG A 173 -9.00 -6.57 2.99
C ARG A 173 -9.70 -5.59 3.92
N TYR A 174 -10.79 -6.02 4.58
CA TYR A 174 -11.45 -5.24 5.61
C TYR A 174 -10.46 -4.86 6.72
N LYS A 175 -9.77 -5.86 7.27
CA LYS A 175 -8.82 -5.67 8.37
C LYS A 175 -7.68 -4.71 7.99
N LEU A 176 -7.18 -4.80 6.75
CA LEU A 176 -6.17 -3.87 6.25
C LEU A 176 -6.71 -2.44 6.12
N LEU A 177 -7.88 -2.27 5.50
CA LEU A 177 -8.47 -0.95 5.31
C LEU A 177 -8.84 -0.30 6.65
N ASP A 178 -9.47 -1.06 7.56
CA ASP A 178 -9.82 -0.61 8.91
C ASP A 178 -8.57 -0.17 9.69
N TYR A 179 -7.51 -0.97 9.67
CA TYR A 179 -6.24 -0.62 10.28
C TYR A 179 -5.67 0.69 9.73
N CYS A 180 -5.62 0.83 8.41
CA CYS A 180 -5.07 2.02 7.76
C CYS A 180 -5.92 3.29 8.01
N LYS A 181 -7.26 3.18 7.99
CA LYS A 181 -8.18 4.29 8.25
C LYS A 181 -8.16 4.75 9.72
N ASN A 182 -7.99 3.82 10.64
CA ASN A 182 -7.96 4.10 12.08
C ASN A 182 -6.54 4.35 12.60
N PHE A 183 -5.57 4.40 11.71
CA PHE A 183 -4.19 4.67 12.08
C PHE A 183 -4.06 6.08 12.68
N LYS A 184 -3.66 6.15 13.97
CA LYS A 184 -3.52 7.41 14.71
C LYS A 184 -2.05 7.76 14.86
N ILE A 185 -1.68 8.95 14.47
CA ILE A 185 -0.35 9.50 14.75
C ILE A 185 -0.34 9.98 16.20
N ILE A 186 0.42 9.29 17.05
CA ILE A 186 0.70 9.74 18.41
C ILE A 186 1.93 10.63 18.34
N ASN A 187 1.77 11.95 18.49
CA ASN A 187 2.90 12.83 18.58
C ASN A 187 3.56 12.77 19.97
N LYS A 188 4.84 13.22 20.09
CA LYS A 188 5.63 13.16 21.33
C LYS A 188 5.00 13.88 22.54
N LYS A 189 3.88 14.59 22.38
CA LYS A 189 3.13 15.27 23.44
C LYS A 189 1.86 14.53 23.86
N GLY A 190 1.65 13.30 23.39
CA GLY A 190 0.47 12.50 23.75
C GLY A 190 -0.85 12.94 23.09
N ASN A 191 -0.82 13.93 22.21
CA ASN A 191 -2.00 14.38 21.49
C ASN A 191 -2.29 13.45 20.28
N ILE A 192 -3.52 12.98 20.18
CA ILE A 192 -3.98 12.12 19.10
C ILE A 192 -4.45 13.01 17.94
N LYS A 193 -3.83 12.88 16.76
CA LYS A 193 -4.39 13.40 15.49
C LYS A 193 -4.86 12.22 14.64
N ILE A 194 -6.09 12.33 14.15
CA ILE A 194 -6.62 11.40 13.14
C ILE A 194 -6.02 11.86 11.81
N ALA A 195 -5.40 10.95 11.08
CA ALA A 195 -4.83 11.19 9.75
C ALA A 195 -5.94 11.30 8.70
#